data_8ecb3b09f8f0a061cea0817d851493f4
#
_entry.id   8ecb3b09f8f0a061cea0817d851493f4
#
_cell.length_a   1.000
_cell.length_b   1.000
_cell.length_c   1.000
_cell.angle_alpha   90.00
_cell.angle_beta   90.00
_cell.angle_gamma   90.00
#
_symmetry.space_group_name_H-M   'P 1'
#
loop_
_entity.id
_entity.type
_entity.pdbx_description
1 polymer ?
#
loop_
_entity_poly.entity_id
_entity_poly.type
_entity_poly.pdbx_seq_one_letter_code
_entity_poly.pdbx_strand_id
1 'polypeptide(L)'
;MYITGGIGSSGFRERFTTDYDLPNSTNYSETCASIGVMMFGQRMAAITGDASYYDYVEKALYNTVIAGINIAGDRYFYVNPLEVVPEFCTEHTYMEHVKPVRQKWFGVACCPPNVGRTLASLGTVHIRRR
;
A
#
# COMPACT_ATOMS: atom_id res chain seq x y z
N MET A 1 10.71 1.73 -4.07
CA MET A 1 9.76 1.51 -2.97
C MET A 1 10.03 2.54 -1.89
N TYR A 2 9.00 3.09 -1.31
CA TYR A 2 9.09 4.02 -0.18
C TYR A 2 9.50 3.31 1.11
N ILE A 3 9.97 4.08 2.10
CA ILE A 3 10.38 3.54 3.40
C ILE A 3 9.23 2.82 4.13
N THR A 4 8.00 3.21 3.84
CA THR A 4 6.78 2.59 4.38
C THR A 4 6.38 1.29 3.67
N GLY A 5 7.08 0.89 2.62
CA GLY A 5 6.68 -0.25 1.79
C GLY A 5 5.67 0.09 0.69
N GLY A 6 5.24 1.34 0.59
CA GLY A 6 4.39 1.81 -0.50
C GLY A 6 5.12 1.87 -1.83
N ILE A 7 4.37 1.78 -2.92
CA ILE A 7 4.86 1.95 -4.29
C ILE A 7 3.91 2.82 -5.12
N GLY A 8 4.40 3.37 -6.21
CA GLY A 8 3.66 4.30 -7.07
C GLY A 8 4.02 5.76 -6.75
N SER A 9 4.69 6.44 -7.68
CA SER A 9 5.21 7.80 -7.48
C SER A 9 4.20 8.87 -7.88
N SER A 10 3.12 8.51 -8.58
CA SER A 10 2.16 9.47 -9.12
C SER A 10 0.74 8.93 -9.09
N GLY A 11 -0.20 9.79 -8.66
CA GLY A 11 -1.64 9.54 -8.77
C GLY A 11 -2.16 9.54 -10.21
N PHE A 12 -1.44 10.17 -11.14
CA PHE A 12 -1.82 10.15 -12.54
C PHE A 12 -1.69 8.75 -13.13
N ARG A 13 -2.80 8.10 -13.40
CA ARG A 13 -2.90 6.72 -13.87
C ARG A 13 -2.20 5.71 -12.94
N GLU A 14 -2.08 6.03 -11.64
CA GLU A 14 -1.56 5.11 -10.62
C GLU A 14 -0.19 4.50 -11.00
N ARG A 15 0.73 5.34 -11.48
CA ARG A 15 1.95 4.88 -12.15
C ARG A 15 3.23 5.16 -11.37
N PHE A 16 4.28 4.51 -11.81
CA PHE A 16 5.65 4.93 -11.53
C PHE A 16 6.04 6.08 -12.48
N THR A 17 6.96 6.92 -12.03
CA THR A 17 7.63 7.94 -12.82
C THR A 17 9.01 7.44 -13.26
N THR A 18 10.06 8.17 -13.02
CA THR A 18 11.43 7.73 -13.31
C THR A 18 12.03 6.97 -12.13
N ASP A 19 13.12 6.24 -12.37
CA ASP A 19 13.83 5.52 -11.33
C ASP A 19 14.26 6.45 -10.18
N TYR A 20 14.07 5.99 -8.95
CA TYR A 20 14.40 6.73 -7.73
C TYR A 20 13.63 8.04 -7.51
N ASP A 21 12.62 8.34 -8.32
CA ASP A 21 11.70 9.45 -8.07
C ASP A 21 10.72 9.07 -6.97
N LEU A 22 10.96 9.57 -5.77
CA LEU A 22 10.20 9.24 -4.55
C LEU A 22 9.66 10.50 -3.88
N PRO A 23 8.75 11.26 -4.52
CA PRO A 23 8.15 12.44 -3.93
C PRO A 23 7.32 12.09 -2.68
N ASN A 24 7.24 13.00 -1.72
CA ASN A 24 6.50 12.78 -0.48
C ASN A 24 5.00 13.08 -0.63
N SER A 25 4.67 14.20 -1.25
CA SER A 25 3.28 14.72 -1.32
C SER A 25 2.51 14.24 -2.55
N THR A 26 3.20 13.84 -3.62
CA THR A 26 2.58 13.41 -4.87
C THR A 26 2.66 11.90 -5.10
N ASN A 27 3.29 11.17 -4.18
CA ASN A 27 3.29 9.72 -4.26
C ASN A 27 1.90 9.14 -4.00
N TYR A 28 1.59 8.05 -4.68
CA TYR A 28 0.26 7.44 -4.58
C TYR A 28 0.21 6.36 -3.50
N SER A 29 1.12 5.42 -3.53
CA SER A 29 1.23 4.34 -2.54
C SER A 29 -0.12 3.71 -2.21
N GLU A 30 -0.82 3.25 -3.26
CA GLU A 30 -2.11 2.59 -3.10
C GLU A 30 -2.00 1.35 -2.22
N THR A 31 -2.99 1.14 -1.37
CA THR A 31 -3.05 -0.05 -0.49
C THR A 31 -3.01 -1.36 -1.29
N CYS A 32 -3.71 -1.43 -2.43
CA CYS A 32 -3.65 -2.62 -3.30
C CYS A 32 -2.27 -2.85 -3.91
N ALA A 33 -1.57 -1.78 -4.29
CA ALA A 33 -0.22 -1.89 -4.83
C ALA A 33 0.77 -2.38 -3.77
N SER A 34 0.63 -1.94 -2.53
CA SER A 34 1.44 -2.43 -1.41
C SER A 34 1.19 -3.92 -1.13
N ILE A 35 -0.06 -4.38 -1.23
CA ILE A 35 -0.39 -5.81 -1.18
C ILE A 35 0.27 -6.56 -2.36
N GLY A 36 0.30 -5.96 -3.53
CA GLY A 36 1.00 -6.51 -4.70
C GLY A 36 2.49 -6.73 -4.43
N VAL A 37 3.17 -5.77 -3.78
CA VAL A 37 4.58 -5.92 -3.35
C VAL A 37 4.73 -7.08 -2.37
N MET A 38 3.81 -7.25 -1.43
CA MET A 38 3.84 -8.37 -0.49
C MET A 38 3.76 -9.71 -1.23
N MET A 39 2.83 -9.83 -2.16
CA MET A 39 2.67 -11.06 -2.97
C MET A 39 3.89 -11.33 -3.85
N PHE A 40 4.48 -10.28 -4.41
CA PHE A 40 5.69 -10.39 -5.22
C PHE A 40 6.87 -10.82 -4.35
N GLY A 41 7.12 -10.13 -3.23
CA GLY A 41 8.22 -10.44 -2.32
C GLY A 41 8.15 -11.88 -1.80
N GLN A 42 6.97 -12.34 -1.39
CA GLN A 42 6.76 -13.72 -0.95
C GLN A 42 7.15 -14.74 -2.04
N ARG A 43 6.75 -14.49 -3.29
CA ARG A 43 7.10 -15.38 -4.41
C ARG A 43 8.59 -15.37 -4.71
N MET A 44 9.20 -14.19 -4.69
CA MET A 44 10.63 -14.06 -4.91
C MET A 44 11.44 -14.77 -3.82
N ALA A 45 11.09 -14.60 -2.56
CA ALA A 45 11.71 -15.35 -1.46
C ALA A 45 11.57 -16.86 -1.65
N ALA A 46 10.41 -17.32 -2.14
CA ALA A 46 10.17 -18.74 -2.38
C ALA A 46 11.00 -19.31 -3.53
N ILE A 47 11.26 -18.52 -4.56
CA ILE A 47 12.02 -18.95 -5.77
C ILE A 47 13.52 -18.86 -5.53
N THR A 48 13.99 -17.77 -4.91
CA THR A 48 15.41 -17.47 -4.76
C THR A 48 16.02 -18.03 -3.45
N GLY A 49 15.19 -18.28 -2.43
CA GLY A 49 15.66 -18.60 -1.09
C GLY A 49 16.19 -17.38 -0.32
N ASP A 50 16.14 -16.18 -0.90
CA ASP A 50 16.65 -14.95 -0.29
C ASP A 50 15.60 -14.34 0.64
N ALA A 51 15.92 -14.36 1.95
CA ALA A 51 15.04 -13.84 2.99
C ALA A 51 14.86 -12.30 2.94
N SER A 52 15.74 -11.57 2.28
CA SER A 52 15.65 -10.11 2.16
C SER A 52 14.35 -9.65 1.50
N TYR A 53 13.73 -10.49 0.68
CA TYR A 53 12.41 -10.19 0.12
C TYR A 53 11.30 -10.08 1.17
N TYR A 54 11.45 -10.72 2.34
CA TYR A 54 10.50 -10.58 3.43
C TYR A 54 10.56 -9.22 4.12
N ASP A 55 11.68 -8.49 4.03
CA ASP A 55 11.77 -7.11 4.52
C ASP A 55 10.78 -6.19 3.79
N TYR A 56 10.58 -6.40 2.49
CA TYR A 56 9.58 -5.67 1.70
C TYR A 56 8.15 -6.06 2.09
N VAL A 57 7.93 -7.36 2.32
CA VAL A 57 6.64 -7.89 2.76
C VAL A 57 6.25 -7.28 4.10
N GLU A 58 7.17 -7.28 5.05
CA GLU A 58 6.95 -6.78 6.41
C GLU A 58 6.70 -5.27 6.42
N LYS A 59 7.51 -4.49 5.71
CA LYS A 59 7.33 -3.05 5.59
C LYS A 59 5.98 -2.69 4.99
N ALA A 60 5.58 -3.32 3.90
CA ALA A 60 4.30 -3.06 3.25
C ALA A 60 3.13 -3.47 4.16
N LEU A 61 3.23 -4.62 4.84
CA LEU A 61 2.19 -5.10 5.73
C LEU A 61 1.92 -4.13 6.88
N TYR A 62 2.96 -3.76 7.62
CA TYR A 62 2.77 -2.98 8.85
C TYR A 62 2.54 -1.50 8.58
N ASN A 63 3.27 -0.90 7.63
CA ASN A 63 3.31 0.55 7.48
C ASN A 63 2.38 1.09 6.38
N THR A 64 1.79 0.23 5.55
CA THR A 64 0.87 0.67 4.50
C THR A 64 -0.47 -0.06 4.61
N VAL A 65 -0.46 -1.39 4.70
CA VAL A 65 -1.70 -2.18 4.67
C VAL A 65 -2.43 -2.10 6.01
N ILE A 66 -1.78 -2.50 7.12
CA ILE A 66 -2.40 -2.49 8.45
C ILE A 66 -2.54 -1.05 8.96
N ALA A 67 -1.50 -0.23 8.83
CA ALA A 67 -1.56 1.16 9.23
C ALA A 67 -2.60 1.97 8.45
N GLY A 68 -2.98 1.52 7.26
CA GLY A 68 -4.06 2.11 6.47
C GLY A 68 -5.44 1.96 7.10
N ILE A 69 -5.65 1.00 8.02
CA ILE A 69 -6.95 0.70 8.63
C ILE A 69 -7.02 1.35 10.01
N ASN A 70 -8.18 1.85 10.41
CA ASN A 70 -8.39 2.30 11.78
C ASN A 70 -8.59 1.11 12.75
N ILE A 71 -8.44 1.37 14.05
CA ILE A 71 -8.55 0.33 15.09
C ILE A 71 -9.93 -0.35 15.09
N ALA A 72 -10.99 0.39 14.78
CA ALA A 72 -12.35 -0.16 14.72
C ALA A 72 -12.58 -1.04 13.46
N GLY A 73 -11.68 -0.99 12.47
CA GLY A 73 -11.78 -1.79 11.23
C GLY A 73 -12.83 -1.31 10.23
N ASP A 74 -13.44 -0.14 10.43
CA ASP A 74 -14.55 0.38 9.64
C ASP A 74 -14.16 1.53 8.69
N ARG A 75 -12.89 1.93 8.70
CA ARG A 75 -12.34 3.03 7.87
C ARG A 75 -10.94 2.70 7.41
N TYR A 76 -10.57 3.22 6.24
CA TYR A 76 -9.27 2.95 5.64
C TYR A 76 -8.75 4.14 4.83
N PHE A 77 -7.46 4.10 4.49
CA PHE A 77 -6.85 4.92 3.45
C PHE A 77 -6.79 4.11 2.15
N TYR A 78 -7.23 4.73 1.05
CA TYR A 78 -7.06 4.15 -0.28
C TYR A 78 -5.60 4.26 -0.72
N VAL A 79 -5.00 5.43 -0.54
CA VAL A 79 -3.61 5.76 -0.84
C VAL A 79 -2.91 6.29 0.42
N ASN A 80 -1.60 6.07 0.51
CA ASN A 80 -0.79 6.33 1.70
C ASN A 80 0.44 7.17 1.35
N PRO A 81 0.30 8.45 0.95
CA PRO A 81 1.43 9.32 0.71
C PRO A 81 2.21 9.57 2.01
N LEU A 82 3.49 9.93 1.89
CA LEU A 82 4.30 10.29 3.05
C LEU A 82 3.93 11.66 3.62
N GLU A 83 3.37 12.51 2.80
CA GLU A 83 2.92 13.85 3.16
C GLU A 83 1.53 14.09 2.58
N VAL A 84 0.61 14.56 3.40
CA VAL A 84 -0.72 14.96 2.96
C VAL A 84 -0.78 16.48 2.87
N VAL A 85 -0.96 16.99 1.65
CA VAL A 85 -1.18 18.42 1.38
C VAL A 85 -2.67 18.61 1.09
N PRO A 86 -3.47 19.16 2.03
CA PRO A 86 -4.93 19.20 1.91
C PRO A 86 -5.41 19.88 0.62
N GLU A 87 -4.69 20.90 0.16
CA GLU A 87 -5.00 21.66 -1.05
C GLU A 87 -4.95 20.79 -2.33
N PHE A 88 -4.20 19.69 -2.31
CA PHE A 88 -4.11 18.75 -3.43
C PHE A 88 -5.19 17.67 -3.41
N CYS A 89 -5.85 17.48 -2.26
CA CYS A 89 -6.77 16.37 -2.01
C CYS A 89 -8.21 16.71 -2.40
N THR A 90 -8.39 17.48 -3.48
CA THR A 90 -9.70 17.92 -3.96
C THR A 90 -10.25 16.96 -5.00
N GLU A 91 -11.59 16.96 -5.16
CA GLU A 91 -12.24 16.20 -6.21
C GLU A 91 -11.73 16.60 -7.60
N HIS A 92 -11.75 15.67 -8.54
CA HIS A 92 -11.29 15.84 -9.91
C HIS A 92 -9.79 16.11 -10.08
N THR A 93 -8.98 15.78 -9.08
CA THR A 93 -7.51 15.78 -9.19
C THR A 93 -6.96 14.36 -9.17
N TYR A 94 -5.71 14.19 -9.57
CA TYR A 94 -5.03 12.89 -9.47
C TYR A 94 -4.80 12.44 -8.02
N MET A 95 -5.01 13.33 -7.06
CA MET A 95 -4.83 13.11 -5.63
C MET A 95 -6.17 13.07 -4.87
N GLU A 96 -7.29 12.95 -5.55
CA GLU A 96 -8.62 12.93 -4.93
C GLU A 96 -8.82 11.81 -3.90
N HIS A 97 -8.09 10.69 -4.06
CA HIS A 97 -8.10 9.59 -3.11
C HIS A 97 -7.24 9.83 -1.86
N VAL A 98 -6.37 10.83 -1.86
CA VAL A 98 -5.64 11.24 -0.66
C VAL A 98 -6.60 11.97 0.27
N LYS A 99 -6.65 11.53 1.51
CA LYS A 99 -7.50 12.16 2.55
C LYS A 99 -6.69 12.32 3.84
N PRO A 100 -6.90 13.40 4.58
CA PRO A 100 -6.20 13.62 5.84
C PRO A 100 -6.65 12.67 6.96
N VAL A 101 -7.81 12.04 6.79
CA VAL A 101 -8.36 11.04 7.72
C VAL A 101 -8.93 9.85 6.94
N ARG A 102 -8.92 8.68 7.56
CA ARG A 102 -9.46 7.45 6.98
C ARG A 102 -10.94 7.58 6.67
N GLN A 103 -11.38 7.09 5.54
CA GLN A 103 -12.76 7.15 5.06
C GLN A 103 -13.45 5.79 5.16
N LYS A 104 -14.77 5.78 5.28
CA LYS A 104 -15.57 4.55 5.17
C LYS A 104 -15.61 4.03 3.74
N TRP A 105 -15.53 4.93 2.76
CA TRP A 105 -15.67 4.61 1.34
C TRP A 105 -14.98 5.64 0.44
N PHE A 106 -14.54 5.22 -0.74
CA PHE A 106 -13.85 6.05 -1.74
C PHE A 106 -14.50 6.01 -3.13
N GLY A 107 -15.73 5.50 -3.27
CA GLY A 107 -16.35 5.33 -4.59
C GLY A 107 -15.84 4.13 -5.41
N VAL A 108 -14.75 3.49 -4.97
CA VAL A 108 -14.13 2.29 -5.54
C VAL A 108 -13.85 1.27 -4.45
N ALA A 109 -13.90 -0.01 -4.77
CA ALA A 109 -13.96 -1.09 -3.78
C ALA A 109 -12.77 -2.07 -3.82
N CYS A 110 -11.64 -1.75 -4.45
CA CYS A 110 -10.52 -2.69 -4.58
C CYS A 110 -9.79 -2.93 -3.24
N CYS A 111 -9.56 -1.90 -2.45
CA CYS A 111 -8.73 -2.00 -1.24
C CYS A 111 -9.36 -2.84 -0.12
N PRO A 112 -10.64 -2.66 0.30
CA PRO A 112 -11.20 -3.44 1.39
C PRO A 112 -11.16 -4.96 1.18
N PRO A 113 -11.58 -5.53 0.03
CA PRO A 113 -11.50 -6.97 -0.18
C PRO A 113 -10.05 -7.46 -0.31
N ASN A 114 -9.15 -6.66 -0.88
CA ASN A 114 -7.73 -7.01 -0.91
C ASN A 114 -7.12 -7.08 0.48
N VAL A 115 -7.43 -6.13 1.35
CA VAL A 115 -7.00 -6.15 2.75
C VAL A 115 -7.57 -7.37 3.46
N GLY A 116 -8.88 -7.62 3.35
CA GLY A 116 -9.53 -8.78 3.96
C GLY A 116 -8.89 -10.10 3.51
N ARG A 117 -8.67 -10.26 2.21
CA ARG A 117 -7.97 -11.43 1.66
C ARG A 117 -6.55 -11.57 2.19
N THR A 118 -5.81 -10.47 2.28
CA THR A 118 -4.43 -10.47 2.77
C THR A 118 -4.38 -10.89 4.24
N LEU A 119 -5.21 -10.30 5.08
CA LEU A 119 -5.28 -10.65 6.50
C LEU A 119 -5.67 -12.12 6.71
N ALA A 120 -6.64 -12.62 5.96
CA ALA A 120 -7.05 -14.02 6.01
C ALA A 120 -5.95 -15.00 5.56
N SER A 121 -5.00 -14.55 4.75
CA SER A 121 -3.90 -15.37 4.22
C SER A 121 -2.54 -15.13 4.88
N LEU A 122 -2.45 -14.32 5.95
CA LEU A 122 -1.18 -13.99 6.60
C LEU A 122 -0.40 -15.22 7.07
N GLY A 123 -1.07 -16.26 7.54
CA GLY A 123 -0.42 -17.52 7.93
C GLY A 123 0.35 -18.20 6.78
N THR A 124 -0.04 -17.97 5.54
CA THR A 124 0.68 -18.50 4.37
C THR A 124 1.86 -17.64 3.97
N VAL A 125 1.86 -16.37 4.38
CA VAL A 125 2.93 -15.40 4.06
C VAL A 125 4.13 -15.59 4.99
N HIS A 126 3.88 -15.89 6.27
CA HIS A 126 4.93 -15.92 7.29
C HIS A 126 5.41 -17.32 7.71
N ILE A 127 4.67 -18.38 7.37
CA ILE A 127 4.99 -19.71 7.88
C ILE A 127 5.27 -20.67 6.72
N ARG A 128 6.51 -20.71 6.21
CA ARG A 128 7.03 -21.96 5.66
C ARG A 128 7.58 -22.78 6.83
N ARG A 129 6.86 -23.79 7.25
CA ARG A 129 7.48 -24.89 8.02
C ARG A 129 8.54 -25.52 7.09
N ARG A 130 9.77 -25.57 7.56
CA ARG A 130 10.85 -26.38 6.98
C ARG A 130 10.45 -27.84 7.07
#